data_7b4f95c8bc348b5196b89719d3dfbba5
#
_entry.id   7b4f95c8bc348b5196b89719d3dfbba5
#
_cell.length_a   1.000
_cell.length_b   1.000
_cell.length_c   1.000
_cell.angle_alpha   90.00
_cell.angle_beta   90.00
_cell.angle_gamma   90.00
#
_symmetry.space_group_name_H-M   'P 1'
#
loop_
_entity.id
_entity.type
_entity.pdbx_description
1 polymer ?
#
loop_
_entity_poly.entity_id
_entity_poly.type
_entity_poly.pdbx_seq_one_letter_code
_entity_poly.pdbx_strand_id
1 'polypeptide(L)'
;MENLQNYIDKLNKLNFKEMYEGDFFLTWEKTDDELEAVFTIADALRYMREHNISTKIFESGLGISLFRDNSTRTRFSFASACNLLGLEVQDLDEGKSQIAHGETVRETANMVSFMADVIGIRDDMYIGKGNAYRHEFMDAVTQGHKDGVLEQKPTLVNLQCDIDHPTQAMADMLHIIHHFGGVENLKGKKIAMTWAYSPSYGKPLSVPQGVIGLMSRFGMDVVLAHPEGYEVMPEVEEVARTNAQKSGGTFTKTHSMAEAFQNADIVYPKSWAPFAAMEKRTNLYAEGDSEGIKALEKELLAQNATHKDWCCTEELMKTTRDGKALYLHCLPADINDVSCVDGEVEASVFDRYRDPLYKEASFKPYIIAAMIFLAKVKDPQATLKALEERGLARWFQK
;
A
#
# COMPACT_ATOMS: atom_id res chain seq x y z
N MET A 1 14.90 1.52 26.33
CA MET A 1 14.30 0.37 25.63
C MET A 1 12.83 0.70 25.41
N GLU A 2 12.35 0.57 24.21
CA GLU A 2 10.91 0.66 23.94
C GLU A 2 10.18 -0.46 24.68
N ASN A 3 9.05 -0.15 25.25
CA ASN A 3 8.14 -1.10 25.90
C ASN A 3 6.72 -0.85 25.40
N LEU A 4 5.79 -1.75 25.64
CA LEU A 4 4.42 -1.64 25.16
C LEU A 4 3.74 -0.35 25.65
N GLN A 5 4.09 0.12 26.86
CA GLN A 5 3.53 1.35 27.44
C GLN A 5 3.84 2.59 26.57
N ASN A 6 5.00 2.66 25.91
CA ASN A 6 5.35 3.78 25.05
C ASN A 6 4.37 3.91 23.86
N TYR A 7 3.96 2.80 23.27
CA TYR A 7 2.95 2.79 22.20
C TYR A 7 1.57 3.18 22.72
N ILE A 8 1.19 2.70 23.89
CA ILE A 8 -0.06 3.08 24.56
C ILE A 8 -0.09 4.59 24.85
N ASP A 9 1.00 5.14 25.37
CA ASP A 9 1.13 6.57 25.67
C ASP A 9 1.08 7.43 24.40
N LYS A 10 1.59 6.92 23.28
CA LYS A 10 1.49 7.57 21.97
C LYS A 10 0.05 7.56 21.48
N LEU A 11 -0.65 6.42 21.52
CA LEU A 11 -2.05 6.31 21.14
C LEU A 11 -2.98 7.23 21.95
N ASN A 12 -2.69 7.45 23.23
CA ASN A 12 -3.48 8.35 24.09
C ASN A 12 -3.47 9.82 23.63
N LYS A 13 -2.57 10.20 22.73
CA LYS A 13 -2.44 11.57 22.20
C LYS A 13 -3.15 11.74 20.85
N LEU A 14 -3.62 10.66 20.25
CA LEU A 14 -4.18 10.63 18.90
C LEU A 14 -5.71 10.50 18.94
N ASN A 15 -6.38 11.06 17.93
CA ASN A 15 -7.81 10.92 17.71
C ASN A 15 -8.08 10.03 16.49
N PHE A 16 -8.44 8.77 16.73
CA PHE A 16 -8.69 7.76 15.68
C PHE A 16 -9.98 6.98 15.91
N LYS A 17 -10.95 7.55 16.63
CA LYS A 17 -12.22 6.87 17.00
C LYS A 17 -13.03 6.43 15.81
N GLU A 18 -12.94 7.14 14.70
CA GLU A 18 -13.67 6.83 13.46
C GLU A 18 -13.14 5.58 12.75
N MET A 19 -11.98 5.05 13.17
CA MET A 19 -11.48 3.79 12.62
C MET A 19 -12.25 2.57 13.15
N TYR A 20 -12.84 2.64 14.34
CA TYR A 20 -13.63 1.55 14.89
C TYR A 20 -14.90 1.32 14.05
N GLU A 21 -15.15 0.07 13.65
CA GLU A 21 -16.22 -0.34 12.70
C GLU A 21 -16.10 0.31 11.30
N GLY A 22 -14.95 0.95 11.02
CA GLY A 22 -14.65 1.57 9.75
C GLY A 22 -13.98 0.63 8.77
N ASP A 23 -13.79 1.14 7.54
CA ASP A 23 -13.08 0.51 6.46
C ASP A 23 -11.81 1.30 6.13
N PHE A 24 -10.83 0.66 5.49
CA PHE A 24 -9.63 1.34 5.00
C PHE A 24 -9.58 1.31 3.47
N PHE A 25 -10.07 2.37 2.81
CA PHE A 25 -10.09 2.51 1.36
C PHE A 25 -8.84 3.20 0.84
N LEU A 26 -8.68 4.49 1.08
CA LEU A 26 -7.59 5.31 0.55
C LEU A 26 -6.82 6.00 1.69
N THR A 27 -5.51 6.14 1.51
CA THR A 27 -4.66 6.78 2.53
C THR A 27 -5.07 8.23 2.81
N TRP A 28 -5.47 8.97 1.77
CA TRP A 28 -5.84 10.40 1.89
C TRP A 28 -7.24 10.65 2.42
N GLU A 29 -8.06 9.62 2.60
CA GLU A 29 -9.34 9.71 3.31
C GLU A 29 -9.17 9.64 4.84
N LYS A 30 -8.00 9.23 5.32
CA LYS A 30 -7.68 9.15 6.75
C LYS A 30 -7.04 10.43 7.26
N THR A 31 -7.32 10.76 8.52
CA THR A 31 -6.64 11.86 9.22
C THR A 31 -5.17 11.50 9.54
N ASP A 32 -4.34 12.50 9.87
CA ASP A 32 -2.96 12.25 10.26
C ASP A 32 -2.88 11.41 11.54
N ASP A 33 -3.77 11.66 12.51
CA ASP A 33 -3.89 10.90 13.75
C ASP A 33 -4.26 9.43 13.48
N GLU A 34 -5.17 9.16 12.55
CA GLU A 34 -5.55 7.79 12.15
C GLU A 34 -4.39 7.05 11.49
N LEU A 35 -3.65 7.71 10.59
CA LEU A 35 -2.45 7.12 9.98
C LEU A 35 -1.37 6.84 11.03
N GLU A 36 -1.14 7.78 11.95
CA GLU A 36 -0.16 7.60 13.02
C GLU A 36 -0.58 6.50 14.01
N ALA A 37 -1.88 6.33 14.25
CA ALA A 37 -2.41 5.21 15.04
C ALA A 37 -2.13 3.87 14.34
N VAL A 38 -2.26 3.77 13.00
CA VAL A 38 -1.89 2.55 12.26
C VAL A 38 -0.41 2.23 12.42
N PHE A 39 0.49 3.21 12.28
CA PHE A 39 1.94 2.99 12.48
C PHE A 39 2.23 2.55 13.91
N THR A 40 1.60 3.17 14.90
CA THR A 40 1.81 2.88 16.31
C THR A 40 1.33 1.47 16.68
N ILE A 41 0.16 1.05 16.20
CA ILE A 41 -0.35 -0.31 16.40
C ILE A 41 0.51 -1.34 15.66
N ALA A 42 0.95 -1.04 14.42
CA ALA A 42 1.83 -1.93 13.67
C ALA A 42 3.13 -2.22 14.45
N ASP A 43 3.74 -1.20 15.02
CA ASP A 43 4.95 -1.34 15.85
C ASP A 43 4.67 -2.05 17.17
N ALA A 44 3.54 -1.78 17.84
CA ALA A 44 3.13 -2.48 19.05
C ALA A 44 2.94 -3.99 18.78
N LEU A 45 2.25 -4.36 17.71
CA LEU A 45 2.05 -5.77 17.33
C LEU A 45 3.39 -6.45 16.97
N ARG A 46 4.29 -5.71 16.30
CA ARG A 46 5.62 -6.21 15.99
C ARG A 46 6.44 -6.42 17.26
N TYR A 47 6.44 -5.47 18.19
CA TYR A 47 7.08 -5.56 19.51
C TYR A 47 6.57 -6.81 20.26
N MET A 48 5.26 -7.00 20.35
CA MET A 48 4.68 -8.16 21.04
C MET A 48 5.15 -9.48 20.40
N ARG A 49 5.17 -9.56 19.07
CA ARG A 49 5.67 -10.75 18.37
C ARG A 49 7.16 -11.03 18.64
N GLU A 50 8.00 -10.00 18.64
CA GLU A 50 9.43 -10.09 18.93
C GLU A 50 9.68 -10.56 20.38
N HIS A 51 8.79 -10.23 21.30
CA HIS A 51 8.81 -10.65 22.70
C HIS A 51 8.02 -11.93 22.98
N ASN A 52 7.64 -12.67 21.95
CA ASN A 52 6.87 -13.92 22.03
C ASN A 52 5.50 -13.78 22.72
N ILE A 53 4.88 -12.60 22.66
CA ILE A 53 3.53 -12.33 23.17
C ILE A 53 2.51 -12.59 22.06
N SER A 54 1.44 -13.31 22.38
CA SER A 54 0.34 -13.57 21.44
C SER A 54 -0.50 -12.31 21.20
N THR A 55 -0.67 -11.93 19.93
CA THR A 55 -1.44 -10.76 19.49
C THR A 55 -2.88 -11.09 19.13
N LYS A 56 -3.36 -12.31 19.40
CA LYS A 56 -4.69 -12.77 19.01
C LYS A 56 -5.78 -12.01 19.80
N ILE A 57 -6.61 -11.29 19.06
CA ILE A 57 -7.84 -10.66 19.53
C ILE A 57 -9.08 -11.48 19.17
N PHE A 58 -8.94 -12.43 18.24
CA PHE A 58 -9.97 -13.40 17.85
C PHE A 58 -9.57 -14.80 18.32
N GLU A 59 -10.50 -15.54 18.89
CA GLU A 59 -10.35 -16.98 19.18
C GLU A 59 -10.73 -17.83 17.96
N SER A 60 -11.61 -17.30 17.09
CA SER A 60 -12.05 -17.87 15.82
C SER A 60 -12.52 -16.77 14.89
N GLY A 61 -12.69 -17.06 13.62
CA GLY A 61 -13.19 -16.14 12.61
C GLY A 61 -12.46 -16.27 11.30
N LEU A 62 -12.93 -15.56 10.27
CA LEU A 62 -12.48 -15.71 8.92
C LEU A 62 -12.14 -14.36 8.28
N GLY A 63 -10.94 -14.27 7.72
CA GLY A 63 -10.57 -13.26 6.74
C GLY A 63 -10.73 -13.81 5.32
N ILE A 64 -11.39 -13.08 4.43
CA ILE A 64 -11.51 -13.44 3.02
C ILE A 64 -10.72 -12.47 2.19
N SER A 65 -9.85 -12.97 1.29
CA SER A 65 -9.14 -12.16 0.31
C SER A 65 -9.67 -12.39 -1.10
N LEU A 66 -9.75 -11.30 -1.88
CA LEU A 66 -10.09 -11.34 -3.29
C LEU A 66 -8.96 -10.64 -4.06
N PHE A 67 -8.37 -11.36 -5.02
CA PHE A 67 -7.28 -10.86 -5.85
C PHE A 67 -7.62 -11.01 -7.33
N ARG A 68 -7.84 -9.88 -8.01
CA ARG A 68 -8.05 -9.81 -9.46
C ARG A 68 -6.77 -9.69 -10.26
N ASP A 69 -5.65 -9.42 -9.57
CA ASP A 69 -4.31 -9.45 -10.17
C ASP A 69 -3.35 -10.28 -9.33
N ASN A 70 -2.29 -10.78 -9.97
CA ASN A 70 -1.30 -11.63 -9.32
C ASN A 70 -0.51 -10.88 -8.24
N SER A 71 -0.38 -11.48 -7.08
CA SER A 71 0.43 -10.96 -5.99
C SER A 71 0.88 -12.07 -5.04
N THR A 72 2.18 -12.22 -4.87
CA THR A 72 2.73 -13.12 -3.85
C THR A 72 2.74 -12.43 -2.48
N ARG A 73 3.39 -11.28 -2.40
CA ARG A 73 3.67 -10.63 -1.11
C ARG A 73 2.40 -10.11 -0.43
N THR A 74 1.52 -9.40 -1.15
CA THR A 74 0.30 -8.85 -0.54
C THR A 74 -0.64 -9.97 -0.10
N ARG A 75 -0.74 -11.05 -0.87
CA ARG A 75 -1.54 -12.24 -0.52
C ARG A 75 -1.08 -12.86 0.80
N PHE A 76 0.22 -13.14 0.94
CA PHE A 76 0.78 -13.68 2.18
C PHE A 76 0.83 -12.67 3.32
N SER A 77 0.96 -11.36 3.03
CA SER A 77 0.89 -10.32 4.06
C SER A 77 -0.49 -10.23 4.69
N PHE A 78 -1.56 -10.32 3.89
CA PHE A 78 -2.93 -10.36 4.40
C PHE A 78 -3.17 -11.62 5.23
N ALA A 79 -2.79 -12.79 4.73
CA ALA A 79 -2.91 -14.04 5.47
C ALA A 79 -2.13 -14.01 6.80
N SER A 80 -0.91 -13.47 6.79
CA SER A 80 -0.11 -13.31 8.01
C SER A 80 -0.75 -12.33 9.00
N ALA A 81 -1.31 -11.21 8.52
CA ALA A 81 -2.00 -10.23 9.35
C ALA A 81 -3.22 -10.82 10.05
N CYS A 82 -4.08 -11.51 9.31
CA CYS A 82 -5.24 -12.20 9.85
C CYS A 82 -4.83 -13.26 10.89
N ASN A 83 -3.83 -14.08 10.59
CA ASN A 83 -3.33 -15.09 11.50
C ASN A 83 -2.71 -14.50 12.77
N LEU A 84 -1.99 -13.37 12.68
CA LEU A 84 -1.47 -12.65 13.84
C LEU A 84 -2.58 -12.27 14.81
N LEU A 85 -3.75 -11.90 14.30
CA LEU A 85 -4.90 -11.49 15.07
C LEU A 85 -5.83 -12.65 15.51
N GLY A 86 -5.60 -13.87 14.99
CA GLY A 86 -6.34 -15.08 15.37
C GLY A 86 -7.39 -15.54 14.35
N LEU A 87 -7.44 -14.90 13.16
CA LEU A 87 -8.35 -15.29 12.09
C LEU A 87 -7.71 -16.35 11.17
N GLU A 88 -8.53 -17.26 10.64
CA GLU A 88 -8.19 -18.07 9.48
C GLU A 88 -8.38 -17.26 8.19
N VAL A 89 -7.81 -17.74 7.06
CA VAL A 89 -7.91 -17.03 5.78
C VAL A 89 -8.37 -17.97 4.67
N GLN A 90 -9.34 -17.49 3.89
CA GLN A 90 -9.74 -18.08 2.62
C GLN A 90 -9.53 -17.08 1.49
N ASP A 91 -8.98 -17.53 0.38
CA ASP A 91 -8.83 -16.76 -0.83
C ASP A 91 -10.02 -17.04 -1.76
N LEU A 92 -10.75 -15.99 -2.13
CA LEU A 92 -11.87 -16.07 -3.06
C LEU A 92 -11.36 -16.07 -4.50
N ASP A 93 -11.37 -17.23 -5.13
CA ASP A 93 -11.07 -17.38 -6.54
C ASP A 93 -12.36 -17.18 -7.35
N GLU A 94 -12.48 -16.03 -8.03
CA GLU A 94 -13.67 -15.68 -8.83
C GLU A 94 -13.94 -16.73 -9.92
N GLY A 95 -12.88 -17.31 -10.52
CA GLY A 95 -13.02 -18.34 -11.55
C GLY A 95 -13.59 -19.67 -11.04
N LYS A 96 -13.56 -19.89 -9.72
CA LYS A 96 -14.13 -21.09 -9.04
C LYS A 96 -15.35 -20.78 -8.21
N SER A 97 -15.87 -19.55 -8.29
CA SER A 97 -17.04 -19.10 -7.54
C SER A 97 -18.24 -18.87 -8.47
N GLN A 98 -19.41 -18.60 -7.92
CA GLN A 98 -20.61 -18.26 -8.70
C GLN A 98 -20.49 -16.91 -9.41
N ILE A 99 -19.51 -16.08 -9.07
CA ILE A 99 -19.18 -14.85 -9.81
C ILE A 99 -18.93 -15.17 -11.28
N ALA A 100 -18.25 -16.26 -11.59
CA ALA A 100 -18.02 -16.73 -12.96
C ALA A 100 -19.34 -17.09 -13.71
N HIS A 101 -20.42 -17.31 -12.97
CA HIS A 101 -21.74 -17.64 -13.51
C HIS A 101 -22.75 -16.50 -13.38
N GLY A 102 -22.30 -15.26 -13.11
CA GLY A 102 -23.14 -14.07 -13.11
C GLY A 102 -23.71 -13.67 -11.74
N GLU A 103 -23.13 -14.17 -10.64
CA GLU A 103 -23.44 -13.66 -9.30
C GLU A 103 -23.10 -12.17 -9.25
N THR A 104 -24.04 -11.36 -8.77
CA THR A 104 -23.86 -9.91 -8.69
C THR A 104 -22.95 -9.51 -7.52
N VAL A 105 -22.35 -8.31 -7.60
CA VAL A 105 -21.54 -7.75 -6.50
C VAL A 105 -22.33 -7.75 -5.19
N ARG A 106 -23.62 -7.37 -5.23
CA ARG A 106 -24.50 -7.36 -4.08
C ARG A 106 -24.69 -8.75 -3.46
N GLU A 107 -24.88 -9.78 -4.29
CA GLU A 107 -25.00 -11.16 -3.82
C GLU A 107 -23.70 -11.63 -3.20
N THR A 108 -22.59 -11.53 -3.92
CA THR A 108 -21.27 -11.92 -3.40
C THR A 108 -20.97 -11.22 -2.08
N ALA A 109 -21.17 -9.90 -2.00
CA ALA A 109 -20.91 -9.11 -0.82
C ALA A 109 -21.67 -9.63 0.40
N ASN A 110 -22.96 -9.93 0.26
CA ASN A 110 -23.74 -10.50 1.36
C ASN A 110 -23.35 -11.95 1.65
N MET A 111 -23.20 -12.79 0.63
CA MET A 111 -22.89 -14.23 0.82
C MET A 111 -21.57 -14.47 1.54
N VAL A 112 -20.53 -13.69 1.28
CA VAL A 112 -19.24 -13.82 1.97
C VAL A 112 -19.24 -13.13 3.34
N SER A 113 -20.05 -12.08 3.53
CA SER A 113 -19.98 -11.22 4.71
C SER A 113 -20.58 -11.82 5.96
N PHE A 114 -21.55 -12.74 5.88
CA PHE A 114 -22.00 -13.43 7.11
C PHE A 114 -21.00 -14.47 7.63
N MET A 115 -19.99 -14.81 6.85
CA MET A 115 -18.95 -15.76 7.26
C MET A 115 -17.64 -15.07 7.64
N ALA A 116 -17.46 -13.78 7.27
CA ALA A 116 -16.19 -13.10 7.40
C ALA A 116 -16.20 -11.98 8.43
N ASP A 117 -15.08 -11.81 9.13
CA ASP A 117 -14.79 -10.65 9.99
C ASP A 117 -14.04 -9.56 9.23
N VAL A 118 -13.26 -9.96 8.23
CA VAL A 118 -12.39 -9.06 7.44
C VAL A 118 -12.44 -9.47 5.97
N ILE A 119 -12.54 -8.47 5.10
CA ILE A 119 -12.46 -8.62 3.65
C ILE A 119 -11.23 -7.84 3.16
N GLY A 120 -10.34 -8.49 2.43
CA GLY A 120 -9.21 -7.86 1.76
C GLY A 120 -9.40 -7.89 0.25
N ILE A 121 -9.43 -6.76 -0.44
CA ILE A 121 -9.63 -6.71 -1.90
C ILE A 121 -8.44 -6.05 -2.57
N ARG A 122 -7.88 -6.75 -3.59
CA ARG A 122 -6.97 -6.20 -4.59
C ARG A 122 -7.61 -6.22 -5.96
N ASP A 123 -7.77 -5.04 -6.55
CA ASP A 123 -8.27 -4.84 -7.91
C ASP A 123 -7.63 -3.57 -8.49
N ASP A 124 -6.50 -3.72 -9.19
CA ASP A 124 -5.66 -2.62 -9.67
C ASP A 124 -5.44 -2.59 -11.18
N MET A 125 -6.16 -3.44 -11.92
CA MET A 125 -5.94 -3.62 -13.36
C MET A 125 -6.50 -2.51 -14.23
N TYR A 126 -7.67 -1.93 -13.88
CA TYR A 126 -8.41 -1.01 -14.72
C TYR A 126 -8.80 0.26 -13.96
N ILE A 127 -8.35 1.42 -14.46
CA ILE A 127 -8.66 2.73 -13.88
C ILE A 127 -10.18 2.95 -13.80
N GLY A 128 -10.65 3.45 -12.66
CA GLY A 128 -12.06 3.69 -12.37
C GLY A 128 -12.87 2.45 -11.97
N LYS A 129 -12.25 1.27 -11.94
CA LYS A 129 -12.98 0.01 -11.66
C LYS A 129 -12.72 -0.52 -10.26
N GLY A 130 -11.47 -0.66 -9.84
CA GLY A 130 -11.15 -1.31 -8.58
C GLY A 130 -11.64 -0.53 -7.36
N ASN A 131 -11.46 0.79 -7.33
CA ASN A 131 -12.00 1.62 -6.26
C ASN A 131 -13.52 1.61 -6.24
N ALA A 132 -14.17 1.74 -7.41
CA ALA A 132 -15.63 1.69 -7.53
C ALA A 132 -16.20 0.35 -7.05
N TYR A 133 -15.60 -0.77 -7.43
CA TYR A 133 -16.01 -2.11 -7.01
C TYR A 133 -16.04 -2.27 -5.48
N ARG A 134 -15.02 -1.75 -4.78
CA ARG A 134 -14.98 -1.82 -3.31
C ARG A 134 -16.07 -0.99 -2.64
N HIS A 135 -16.36 0.19 -3.18
CA HIS A 135 -17.48 1.00 -2.69
C HIS A 135 -18.81 0.27 -2.91
N GLU A 136 -19.09 -0.24 -4.11
CA GLU A 136 -20.28 -1.04 -4.41
C GLU A 136 -20.41 -2.25 -3.48
N PHE A 137 -19.29 -2.96 -3.24
CA PHE A 137 -19.25 -4.10 -2.34
C PHE A 137 -19.63 -3.70 -0.91
N MET A 138 -19.01 -2.66 -0.34
CA MET A 138 -19.27 -2.23 1.04
C MET A 138 -20.59 -1.51 1.22
N ASP A 139 -21.12 -0.86 0.18
CA ASP A 139 -22.48 -0.33 0.19
C ASP A 139 -23.52 -1.46 0.31
N ALA A 140 -23.30 -2.56 -0.43
CA ALA A 140 -24.13 -3.75 -0.34
C ALA A 140 -24.05 -4.42 1.05
N VAL A 141 -22.85 -4.54 1.62
CA VAL A 141 -22.62 -5.04 2.99
C VAL A 141 -23.33 -4.15 4.01
N THR A 142 -23.17 -2.85 3.91
CA THR A 142 -23.76 -1.88 4.83
C THR A 142 -25.29 -1.93 4.78
N GLN A 143 -25.86 -2.06 3.57
CA GLN A 143 -27.30 -2.22 3.39
C GLN A 143 -27.77 -3.54 3.97
N GLY A 144 -27.09 -4.66 3.68
CA GLY A 144 -27.44 -5.98 4.23
C GLY A 144 -27.42 -6.02 5.76
N HIS A 145 -26.47 -5.32 6.37
CA HIS A 145 -26.41 -5.18 7.84
C HIS A 145 -27.57 -4.34 8.39
N LYS A 146 -27.89 -3.22 7.76
CA LYS A 146 -29.05 -2.38 8.13
C LYS A 146 -30.38 -3.12 8.02
N ASP A 147 -30.53 -3.96 7.01
CA ASP A 147 -31.73 -4.75 6.77
C ASP A 147 -31.85 -6.00 7.67
N GLY A 148 -30.85 -6.25 8.51
CA GLY A 148 -30.79 -7.42 9.39
C GLY A 148 -30.50 -8.74 8.68
N VAL A 149 -30.00 -8.69 7.44
CA VAL A 149 -29.53 -9.86 6.69
C VAL A 149 -28.19 -10.32 7.24
N LEU A 150 -27.32 -9.38 7.59
CA LEU A 150 -26.01 -9.62 8.19
C LEU A 150 -26.06 -9.31 9.69
N GLU A 151 -25.71 -10.28 10.51
CA GLU A 151 -25.58 -10.11 11.97
C GLU A 151 -24.36 -9.28 12.35
N GLN A 152 -23.32 -9.29 11.49
CA GLN A 152 -22.08 -8.54 11.65
C GLN A 152 -21.71 -7.83 10.35
N LYS A 153 -20.96 -6.71 10.48
CA LYS A 153 -20.34 -6.02 9.37
C LYS A 153 -18.85 -6.36 9.35
N PRO A 154 -18.33 -7.09 8.34
CA PRO A 154 -16.90 -7.23 8.17
C PRO A 154 -16.26 -5.87 7.87
N THR A 155 -14.99 -5.69 8.22
CA THR A 155 -14.21 -4.53 7.79
C THR A 155 -13.53 -4.82 6.47
N LEU A 156 -13.45 -3.81 5.59
CA LEU A 156 -12.70 -3.92 4.35
C LEU A 156 -11.33 -3.25 4.47
N VAL A 157 -10.31 -3.98 4.01
CA VAL A 157 -8.95 -3.45 3.81
C VAL A 157 -8.64 -3.43 2.31
N ASN A 158 -8.35 -2.25 1.80
CA ASN A 158 -7.83 -2.07 0.44
C ASN A 158 -6.41 -2.62 0.34
N LEU A 159 -6.25 -3.79 -0.25
CA LEU A 159 -4.95 -4.41 -0.44
C LEU A 159 -4.14 -3.77 -1.56
N GLN A 160 -4.81 -3.28 -2.58
CA GLN A 160 -4.37 -2.38 -3.66
C GLN A 160 -5.54 -2.12 -4.58
N CYS A 161 -5.74 -0.89 -5.01
CA CYS A 161 -6.68 -0.59 -6.09
C CYS A 161 -5.99 0.12 -7.26
N ASP A 162 -6.80 0.50 -8.21
CA ASP A 162 -6.40 1.26 -9.40
C ASP A 162 -5.79 2.63 -9.08
N ILE A 163 -6.17 3.26 -7.95
CA ILE A 163 -5.74 4.63 -7.61
C ILE A 163 -4.81 4.73 -6.41
N ASP A 164 -4.85 3.79 -5.46
CA ASP A 164 -3.98 3.80 -4.26
C ASP A 164 -3.52 2.37 -3.90
N HIS A 165 -2.36 2.29 -3.27
CA HIS A 165 -1.85 1.07 -2.65
C HIS A 165 -1.55 1.28 -1.16
N PRO A 166 -2.59 1.43 -0.32
CA PRO A 166 -2.43 1.84 1.08
C PRO A 166 -1.49 0.94 1.87
N THR A 167 -1.60 -0.38 1.70
CA THR A 167 -0.78 -1.34 2.43
C THR A 167 0.70 -1.28 2.07
N GLN A 168 1.04 -0.82 0.85
CA GLN A 168 2.43 -0.59 0.45
C GLN A 168 2.91 0.78 0.93
N ALA A 169 2.21 1.85 0.57
CA ALA A 169 2.63 3.21 0.91
C ALA A 169 2.78 3.41 2.43
N MET A 170 1.89 2.79 3.23
CA MET A 170 1.99 2.81 4.70
C MET A 170 3.18 1.97 5.22
N ALA A 171 3.50 0.84 4.58
CA ALA A 171 4.68 0.05 4.94
C ALA A 171 5.98 0.79 4.60
N ASP A 172 6.03 1.44 3.45
CA ASP A 172 7.15 2.28 3.02
C ASP A 172 7.34 3.45 4.00
N MET A 173 6.25 4.13 4.38
CA MET A 173 6.29 5.22 5.35
C MET A 173 6.76 4.73 6.73
N LEU A 174 6.29 3.59 7.20
CA LEU A 174 6.77 3.04 8.48
C LEU A 174 8.27 2.72 8.43
N HIS A 175 8.77 2.21 7.32
CA HIS A 175 10.21 2.01 7.12
C HIS A 175 10.98 3.35 7.13
N ILE A 176 10.45 4.38 6.46
CA ILE A 176 11.04 5.74 6.48
C ILE A 176 11.07 6.30 7.90
N ILE A 177 9.96 6.20 8.65
CA ILE A 177 9.88 6.62 10.06
C ILE A 177 10.97 5.96 10.90
N HIS A 178 11.15 4.64 10.74
CA HIS A 178 12.21 3.90 11.45
C HIS A 178 13.61 4.33 11.01
N HIS A 179 13.82 4.57 9.72
CA HIS A 179 15.13 4.98 9.18
C HIS A 179 15.56 6.35 9.70
N PHE A 180 14.64 7.31 9.80
CA PHE A 180 14.94 8.67 10.30
C PHE A 180 14.68 8.85 11.80
N GLY A 181 14.21 7.82 12.50
CA GLY A 181 14.08 7.80 13.95
C GLY A 181 12.86 8.53 14.50
N GLY A 182 11.79 8.72 13.72
CA GLY A 182 10.51 9.29 14.15
C GLY A 182 9.82 10.14 13.08
N VAL A 183 8.52 10.31 13.22
CA VAL A 183 7.70 11.15 12.32
C VAL A 183 8.17 12.61 12.33
N GLU A 184 8.57 13.11 13.50
CA GLU A 184 9.04 14.48 13.70
C GLU A 184 10.32 14.80 12.91
N ASN A 185 11.07 13.80 12.49
CA ASN A 185 12.32 13.96 11.74
C ASN A 185 12.09 13.94 10.20
N LEU A 186 10.86 13.80 9.74
CA LEU A 186 10.52 13.74 8.31
C LEU A 186 10.38 15.11 7.67
N LYS A 187 10.10 16.15 8.45
CA LYS A 187 9.92 17.50 7.92
C LYS A 187 11.15 17.98 7.17
N GLY A 188 10.96 18.41 5.91
CA GLY A 188 12.03 18.87 5.02
C GLY A 188 12.90 17.75 4.43
N LYS A 189 12.56 16.47 4.67
CA LYS A 189 13.19 15.38 3.93
C LYS A 189 12.66 15.34 2.51
N LYS A 190 13.57 15.27 1.53
CA LYS A 190 13.21 15.20 0.12
C LYS A 190 13.07 13.75 -0.32
N ILE A 191 11.89 13.41 -0.87
CA ILE A 191 11.66 12.14 -1.58
C ILE A 191 11.48 12.38 -3.07
N ALA A 192 12.24 11.66 -3.89
CA ALA A 192 12.11 11.62 -5.34
C ALA A 192 11.33 10.37 -5.75
N MET A 193 10.03 10.52 -6.01
CA MET A 193 9.23 9.48 -6.68
C MET A 193 9.41 9.63 -8.18
N THR A 194 10.12 8.72 -8.82
CA THR A 194 10.45 8.84 -10.25
C THR A 194 9.92 7.66 -11.05
N TRP A 195 9.44 7.96 -12.26
CA TRP A 195 9.30 6.90 -13.24
C TRP A 195 10.67 6.25 -13.49
N ALA A 196 10.68 4.98 -13.83
CA ALA A 196 11.86 4.27 -14.25
C ALA A 196 11.49 3.28 -15.35
N TYR A 197 12.45 3.00 -16.25
CA TYR A 197 12.23 2.14 -17.40
C TYR A 197 11.90 0.69 -16.98
N SER A 198 10.95 0.10 -17.68
CA SER A 198 10.61 -1.32 -17.56
C SER A 198 10.33 -1.92 -18.94
N PRO A 199 10.75 -3.17 -19.19
CA PRO A 199 10.32 -3.91 -20.36
C PRO A 199 8.85 -4.36 -20.31
N SER A 200 8.12 -4.00 -19.26
CA SER A 200 6.68 -4.24 -19.07
C SER A 200 5.90 -2.93 -19.17
N TYR A 201 4.69 -2.98 -19.77
CA TYR A 201 3.88 -1.78 -20.00
C TYR A 201 2.75 -1.58 -18.96
N GLY A 202 2.29 -2.63 -18.33
CA GLY A 202 1.03 -2.62 -17.58
C GLY A 202 1.16 -2.40 -16.08
N LYS A 203 2.25 -1.78 -15.61
CA LYS A 203 2.44 -1.56 -14.16
C LYS A 203 1.47 -0.49 -13.65
N PRO A 204 0.81 -0.74 -12.49
CA PRO A 204 -0.27 0.13 -11.99
C PRO A 204 0.22 1.48 -11.50
N LEU A 205 -0.65 2.50 -11.64
CA LEU A 205 -0.46 3.86 -11.15
C LEU A 205 -0.54 3.98 -9.63
N SER A 206 -1.20 3.05 -8.97
CA SER A 206 -1.51 3.13 -7.53
C SER A 206 -0.27 3.23 -6.63
N VAL A 207 0.89 2.75 -7.07
CA VAL A 207 2.14 2.87 -6.29
C VAL A 207 2.66 4.31 -6.26
N PRO A 208 2.99 4.96 -7.41
CA PRO A 208 3.42 6.36 -7.37
C PRO A 208 2.37 7.27 -6.76
N GLN A 209 1.09 7.04 -7.02
CA GLN A 209 -0.01 7.81 -6.47
C GLN A 209 -0.11 7.67 -4.94
N GLY A 210 -0.02 6.46 -4.41
CA GLY A 210 0.01 6.22 -2.96
C GLY A 210 1.22 6.88 -2.29
N VAL A 211 2.40 6.84 -2.93
CA VAL A 211 3.60 7.49 -2.41
C VAL A 211 3.43 9.01 -2.36
N ILE A 212 3.06 9.67 -3.45
CA ILE A 212 2.93 11.15 -3.44
C ILE A 212 1.79 11.62 -2.55
N GLY A 213 0.67 10.88 -2.49
CA GLY A 213 -0.48 11.21 -1.65
C GLY A 213 -0.18 11.09 -0.16
N LEU A 214 0.58 10.08 0.24
CA LEU A 214 0.91 9.84 1.65
C LEU A 214 2.11 10.65 2.13
N MET A 215 3.24 10.63 1.38
CA MET A 215 4.50 11.25 1.84
C MET A 215 4.38 12.78 1.97
N SER A 216 3.51 13.42 1.19
CA SER A 216 3.23 14.86 1.28
C SER A 216 2.52 15.29 2.59
N ARG A 217 2.08 14.34 3.43
CA ARG A 217 1.34 14.65 4.68
C ARG A 217 2.22 14.94 5.89
N PHE A 218 3.52 14.62 5.83
CA PHE A 218 4.42 14.67 6.99
C PHE A 218 5.47 15.79 6.88
N GLY A 219 5.16 16.85 6.11
CA GLY A 219 6.07 17.98 5.93
C GLY A 219 7.28 17.67 5.05
N MET A 220 7.23 16.57 4.29
CA MET A 220 8.29 16.18 3.36
C MET A 220 8.23 17.00 2.07
N ASP A 221 9.37 17.11 1.39
CA ASP A 221 9.48 17.68 0.06
C ASP A 221 9.37 16.56 -0.98
N VAL A 222 8.22 16.45 -1.61
CA VAL A 222 7.91 15.38 -2.58
C VAL A 222 8.13 15.88 -4.00
N VAL A 223 8.99 15.19 -4.75
CA VAL A 223 9.22 15.44 -6.17
C VAL A 223 8.72 14.25 -6.97
N LEU A 224 7.74 14.50 -7.86
CA LEU A 224 7.30 13.53 -8.86
C LEU A 224 8.06 13.79 -10.17
N ALA A 225 8.80 12.78 -10.66
CA ALA A 225 9.53 12.90 -11.91
C ALA A 225 9.16 11.79 -12.88
N HIS A 226 8.87 12.16 -14.12
CA HIS A 226 8.55 11.21 -15.19
C HIS A 226 8.82 11.85 -16.57
N PRO A 227 9.03 11.04 -17.64
CA PRO A 227 9.07 11.56 -18.99
C PRO A 227 7.75 12.26 -19.34
N GLU A 228 7.77 13.18 -20.30
CA GLU A 228 6.52 13.74 -20.86
C GLU A 228 5.61 12.61 -21.37
N GLY A 229 4.31 12.69 -21.08
CA GLY A 229 3.33 11.67 -21.45
C GLY A 229 3.17 10.52 -20.45
N TYR A 230 3.87 10.56 -19.29
CA TYR A 230 3.75 9.55 -18.22
C TYR A 230 3.05 10.09 -16.96
N GLU A 231 2.12 11.02 -17.14
CA GLU A 231 1.36 11.62 -16.05
C GLU A 231 0.62 10.57 -15.23
N VAL A 232 0.51 10.83 -13.93
CA VAL A 232 -0.42 10.15 -13.02
C VAL A 232 -1.78 10.84 -13.06
N MET A 233 -2.75 10.38 -12.26
CA MET A 233 -4.09 11.00 -12.19
C MET A 233 -3.99 12.44 -11.66
N PRO A 234 -4.58 13.43 -12.36
CA PRO A 234 -4.54 14.84 -11.93
C PRO A 234 -5.14 15.06 -10.54
N GLU A 235 -6.16 14.30 -10.18
CA GLU A 235 -6.83 14.37 -8.88
C GLU A 235 -5.88 13.99 -7.74
N VAL A 236 -5.01 13.01 -7.97
CA VAL A 236 -4.03 12.58 -6.96
C VAL A 236 -2.88 13.58 -6.82
N GLU A 237 -2.48 14.22 -7.92
CA GLU A 237 -1.53 15.35 -7.84
C GLU A 237 -2.08 16.50 -7.00
N GLU A 238 -3.39 16.78 -7.12
CA GLU A 238 -4.04 17.81 -6.31
C GLU A 238 -4.14 17.41 -4.83
N VAL A 239 -4.39 16.13 -4.55
CA VAL A 239 -4.29 15.58 -3.19
C VAL A 239 -2.89 15.82 -2.62
N ALA A 240 -1.83 15.47 -3.36
CA ALA A 240 -0.44 15.65 -2.92
C ALA A 240 -0.11 17.13 -2.69
N ARG A 241 -0.55 18.03 -3.56
CA ARG A 241 -0.36 19.48 -3.44
C ARG A 241 -1.05 20.03 -2.19
N THR A 242 -2.30 19.65 -1.99
CA THR A 242 -3.10 20.06 -0.82
C THR A 242 -2.48 19.55 0.48
N ASN A 243 -2.04 18.29 0.53
CA ASN A 243 -1.40 17.69 1.69
C ASN A 243 -0.06 18.40 2.00
N ALA A 244 0.76 18.65 0.99
CA ALA A 244 2.03 19.36 1.17
C ALA A 244 1.83 20.76 1.76
N GLN A 245 0.85 21.52 1.24
CA GLN A 245 0.52 22.84 1.78
C GLN A 245 0.08 22.77 3.25
N LYS A 246 -0.77 21.82 3.62
CA LYS A 246 -1.25 21.64 5.00
C LYS A 246 -0.14 21.24 5.96
N SER A 247 0.75 20.36 5.55
CA SER A 247 1.83 19.83 6.38
C SER A 247 3.05 20.73 6.46
N GLY A 248 3.13 21.75 5.60
CA GLY A 248 4.28 22.65 5.48
C GLY A 248 5.48 22.06 4.73
N GLY A 249 5.24 21.04 3.92
CA GLY A 249 6.17 20.49 2.91
C GLY A 249 5.91 21.09 1.53
N THR A 250 6.49 20.45 0.50
CA THR A 250 6.31 20.84 -0.91
C THR A 250 5.92 19.64 -1.78
N PHE A 251 5.20 19.92 -2.88
CA PHE A 251 4.99 18.97 -3.97
C PHE A 251 5.36 19.65 -5.29
N THR A 252 6.32 19.06 -6.01
CA THR A 252 6.82 19.58 -7.29
C THR A 252 6.90 18.46 -8.33
N LYS A 253 6.88 18.87 -9.62
CA LYS A 253 7.03 17.95 -10.76
C LYS A 253 8.21 18.37 -11.62
N THR A 254 8.86 17.38 -12.22
CA THR A 254 9.93 17.59 -13.21
C THR A 254 9.94 16.46 -14.25
N HIS A 255 10.49 16.73 -15.43
CA HIS A 255 10.75 15.73 -16.46
C HIS A 255 12.23 15.31 -16.50
N SER A 256 12.92 15.43 -15.36
CA SER A 256 14.32 15.06 -15.19
C SER A 256 14.55 14.21 -13.95
N MET A 257 14.92 12.94 -14.13
CA MET A 257 15.29 12.06 -13.02
C MET A 257 16.49 12.63 -12.25
N ALA A 258 17.46 13.20 -12.95
CA ALA A 258 18.65 13.80 -12.35
C ALA A 258 18.30 15.00 -11.44
N GLU A 259 17.38 15.87 -11.87
CA GLU A 259 16.91 16.99 -11.06
C GLU A 259 16.14 16.48 -9.81
N ALA A 260 15.33 15.45 -9.95
CA ALA A 260 14.62 14.84 -8.82
C ALA A 260 15.59 14.23 -7.80
N PHE A 261 16.64 13.54 -8.24
CA PHE A 261 17.64 12.91 -7.39
C PHE A 261 18.54 13.90 -6.65
N GLN A 262 18.75 15.10 -7.21
CA GLN A 262 19.66 16.11 -6.62
C GLN A 262 19.28 16.41 -5.15
N ASN A 263 20.21 16.09 -4.23
CA ASN A 263 20.04 16.23 -2.77
C ASN A 263 18.79 15.51 -2.19
N ALA A 264 18.27 14.48 -2.85
CA ALA A 264 17.18 13.67 -2.28
C ALA A 264 17.67 12.89 -1.05
N ASP A 265 16.86 12.82 -0.01
CA ASP A 265 17.08 11.95 1.16
C ASP A 265 16.57 10.53 0.90
N ILE A 266 15.58 10.41 0.00
CA ILE A 266 14.93 9.14 -0.38
C ILE A 266 14.71 9.15 -1.89
N VAL A 267 14.95 8.01 -2.55
CA VAL A 267 14.62 7.79 -3.96
C VAL A 267 13.74 6.57 -4.13
N TYR A 268 12.73 6.69 -4.97
CA TYR A 268 11.75 5.64 -5.27
C TYR A 268 11.57 5.52 -6.80
N PRO A 269 12.52 4.92 -7.51
CA PRO A 269 12.41 4.70 -8.95
C PRO A 269 11.48 3.51 -9.23
N LYS A 270 10.39 3.74 -9.97
CA LYS A 270 9.37 2.72 -10.24
C LYS A 270 8.68 2.98 -11.57
N SER A 271 8.54 1.96 -12.39
CA SER A 271 7.77 2.05 -13.63
C SER A 271 6.25 2.07 -13.37
N TRP A 272 5.53 2.83 -14.17
CA TRP A 272 4.07 2.81 -14.27
C TRP A 272 3.62 3.12 -15.70
N ALA A 273 2.40 2.70 -16.05
CA ALA A 273 1.80 3.07 -17.32
C ALA A 273 1.21 4.48 -17.23
N PRO A 274 1.26 5.29 -18.31
CA PRO A 274 0.64 6.61 -18.36
C PRO A 274 -0.86 6.56 -18.02
N PHE A 275 -1.38 7.55 -17.30
CA PHE A 275 -2.81 7.62 -16.95
C PHE A 275 -3.71 7.54 -18.18
N ALA A 276 -3.43 8.35 -19.23
CA ALA A 276 -4.20 8.33 -20.47
C ALA A 276 -4.20 6.95 -21.18
N ALA A 277 -3.09 6.22 -21.09
CA ALA A 277 -3.02 4.86 -21.64
C ALA A 277 -3.84 3.87 -20.80
N MET A 278 -3.89 4.04 -19.48
CA MET A 278 -4.72 3.21 -18.61
C MET A 278 -6.22 3.48 -18.82
N GLU A 279 -6.64 4.73 -19.06
CA GLU A 279 -8.00 5.06 -19.46
C GLU A 279 -8.36 4.39 -20.79
N LYS A 280 -7.50 4.51 -21.82
CA LYS A 280 -7.69 3.85 -23.12
C LYS A 280 -7.82 2.33 -22.96
N ARG A 281 -6.97 1.71 -22.13
CA ARG A 281 -7.04 0.28 -21.82
C ARG A 281 -8.37 -0.11 -21.18
N THR A 282 -8.86 0.68 -20.22
CA THR A 282 -10.14 0.43 -19.55
C THR A 282 -11.30 0.49 -20.54
N ASN A 283 -11.30 1.45 -21.46
CA ASN A 283 -12.34 1.59 -22.48
C ASN A 283 -12.32 0.39 -23.46
N LEU A 284 -11.14 0.02 -23.98
CA LEU A 284 -11.00 -1.15 -24.85
C LEU A 284 -11.46 -2.45 -24.16
N TYR A 285 -11.16 -2.60 -22.87
CA TYR A 285 -11.64 -3.74 -22.09
C TYR A 285 -13.18 -3.74 -21.97
N ALA A 286 -13.79 -2.58 -21.70
CA ALA A 286 -15.25 -2.46 -21.59
C ALA A 286 -15.97 -2.75 -22.92
N GLU A 287 -15.32 -2.46 -24.05
CA GLU A 287 -15.80 -2.76 -25.40
C GLU A 287 -15.53 -4.22 -25.83
N GLY A 288 -14.76 -4.98 -25.04
CA GLY A 288 -14.33 -6.34 -25.38
C GLY A 288 -13.30 -6.40 -26.52
N ASP A 289 -12.62 -5.28 -26.80
CA ASP A 289 -11.64 -5.17 -27.89
C ASP A 289 -10.26 -5.70 -27.46
N SER A 290 -10.08 -7.00 -27.52
CA SER A 290 -8.83 -7.67 -27.19
C SER A 290 -7.68 -7.34 -28.16
N GLU A 291 -7.98 -7.07 -29.43
CA GLU A 291 -6.98 -6.70 -30.43
C GLU A 291 -6.49 -5.26 -30.20
N GLY A 292 -7.40 -4.35 -29.85
CA GLY A 292 -7.07 -2.99 -29.45
C GLY A 292 -6.17 -2.96 -28.21
N ILE A 293 -6.41 -3.83 -27.22
CA ILE A 293 -5.56 -3.97 -26.03
C ILE A 293 -4.15 -4.42 -26.43
N LYS A 294 -3.99 -5.42 -27.30
CA LYS A 294 -2.68 -5.87 -27.79
C LYS A 294 -1.95 -4.80 -28.61
N ALA A 295 -2.69 -4.03 -29.41
CA ALA A 295 -2.12 -2.92 -30.17
C ALA A 295 -1.62 -1.81 -29.24
N LEU A 296 -2.38 -1.45 -28.22
CA LEU A 296 -1.99 -0.49 -27.18
C LEU A 296 -0.75 -0.97 -26.42
N GLU A 297 -0.70 -2.25 -26.05
CA GLU A 297 0.49 -2.85 -25.41
C GLU A 297 1.75 -2.64 -26.25
N LYS A 298 1.68 -2.96 -27.54
CA LYS A 298 2.80 -2.78 -28.45
C LYS A 298 3.24 -1.31 -28.59
N GLU A 299 2.25 -0.40 -28.64
CA GLU A 299 2.51 1.05 -28.67
C GLU A 299 3.26 1.50 -27.41
N LEU A 300 2.79 1.09 -26.22
CA LEU A 300 3.37 1.48 -24.94
C LEU A 300 4.76 0.87 -24.70
N LEU A 301 4.98 -0.38 -25.13
CA LEU A 301 6.32 -0.98 -25.08
C LEU A 301 7.31 -0.22 -25.98
N ALA A 302 6.89 0.22 -27.16
CA ALA A 302 7.72 1.04 -28.04
C ALA A 302 7.99 2.42 -27.44
N GLN A 303 7.01 3.04 -26.79
CA GLN A 303 7.16 4.30 -26.06
C GLN A 303 8.16 4.14 -24.89
N ASN A 304 7.98 3.11 -24.04
CA ASN A 304 8.91 2.84 -22.94
C ASN A 304 10.36 2.70 -23.45
N ALA A 305 10.56 2.01 -24.57
CA ALA A 305 11.89 1.78 -25.13
C ALA A 305 12.64 3.06 -25.54
N THR A 306 11.94 4.19 -25.67
CA THR A 306 12.58 5.51 -25.92
C THR A 306 13.13 6.18 -24.66
N HIS A 307 12.87 5.61 -23.47
CA HIS A 307 13.24 6.18 -22.17
C HIS A 307 14.08 5.21 -21.31
N LYS A 308 14.95 4.42 -21.94
CA LYS A 308 15.85 3.48 -21.24
C LYS A 308 16.87 4.18 -20.34
N ASP A 309 17.11 5.45 -20.58
CA ASP A 309 17.95 6.33 -19.76
C ASP A 309 17.32 6.67 -18.38
N TRP A 310 16.02 6.41 -18.21
CA TRP A 310 15.36 6.52 -16.92
C TRP A 310 15.62 5.27 -16.06
N CYS A 311 16.84 5.15 -15.58
CA CYS A 311 17.31 4.07 -14.73
C CYS A 311 18.03 4.64 -13.50
N CYS A 312 17.78 4.09 -12.34
CA CYS A 312 18.48 4.45 -11.11
C CYS A 312 19.91 3.89 -11.16
N THR A 313 20.88 4.76 -11.46
CA THR A 313 22.29 4.40 -11.62
C THR A 313 23.13 4.81 -10.41
N GLU A 314 24.33 4.23 -10.29
CA GLU A 314 25.32 4.66 -9.29
C GLU A 314 25.68 6.16 -9.43
N GLU A 315 25.73 6.67 -10.66
CA GLU A 315 26.05 8.09 -10.90
C GLU A 315 24.92 9.00 -10.37
N LEU A 316 23.66 8.63 -10.59
CA LEU A 316 22.51 9.37 -10.04
C LEU A 316 22.50 9.28 -8.51
N MET A 317 22.77 8.12 -7.93
CA MET A 317 22.83 7.95 -6.48
C MET A 317 23.88 8.85 -5.82
N LYS A 318 25.01 9.11 -6.48
CA LYS A 318 26.03 10.06 -5.98
C LYS A 318 25.54 11.50 -5.86
N THR A 319 24.52 11.90 -6.63
CA THR A 319 23.93 13.25 -6.59
C THR A 319 22.95 13.46 -5.44
N THR A 320 22.51 12.40 -4.81
CA THR A 320 21.61 12.44 -3.66
C THR A 320 22.31 13.02 -2.43
N ARG A 321 21.57 13.22 -1.35
CA ARG A 321 22.16 13.77 -0.11
C ARG A 321 23.30 12.87 0.40
N ASP A 322 24.50 13.43 0.41
CA ASP A 322 25.74 12.73 0.78
C ASP A 322 26.02 11.45 -0.02
N GLY A 323 25.35 11.27 -1.19
CA GLY A 323 25.42 10.07 -2.00
C GLY A 323 24.80 8.83 -1.32
N LYS A 324 23.91 9.03 -0.32
CA LYS A 324 23.41 7.98 0.58
C LYS A 324 21.90 7.99 0.76
N ALA A 325 21.14 8.51 -0.22
CA ALA A 325 19.67 8.45 -0.14
C ALA A 325 19.18 7.03 0.11
N LEU A 326 18.15 6.90 0.93
CA LEU A 326 17.45 5.64 1.10
C LEU A 326 16.77 5.26 -0.23
N TYR A 327 17.10 4.08 -0.77
CA TYR A 327 16.46 3.55 -1.96
C TYR A 327 15.26 2.70 -1.54
N LEU A 328 14.09 2.98 -2.10
CA LEU A 328 12.84 2.25 -1.87
C LEU A 328 12.30 1.66 -3.17
N HIS A 329 11.59 0.55 -3.06
CA HIS A 329 10.89 -0.07 -4.17
C HIS A 329 9.84 -1.06 -3.67
N CYS A 330 8.62 -1.01 -4.25
CA CYS A 330 7.53 -1.92 -3.87
C CYS A 330 7.76 -3.40 -4.26
N LEU A 331 8.82 -3.70 -4.99
CA LEU A 331 9.18 -5.04 -5.49
C LEU A 331 8.03 -5.77 -6.27
N PRO A 332 8.33 -6.61 -7.26
CA PRO A 332 9.67 -6.88 -7.79
C PRO A 332 10.22 -5.68 -8.57
N ALA A 333 11.54 -5.47 -8.51
CA ALA A 333 12.23 -4.49 -9.33
C ALA A 333 12.71 -5.13 -10.64
N ASP A 334 12.71 -4.36 -11.74
CA ASP A 334 13.40 -4.72 -12.95
C ASP A 334 14.87 -4.29 -12.81
N ILE A 335 15.75 -5.25 -12.59
CA ILE A 335 17.17 -5.03 -12.27
C ILE A 335 18.00 -5.32 -13.50
N ASN A 336 18.83 -4.35 -13.93
CA ASN A 336 19.72 -4.48 -15.07
C ASN A 336 20.63 -5.71 -14.96
N ASP A 337 20.71 -6.47 -16.03
CA ASP A 337 21.54 -7.68 -16.16
C ASP A 337 21.23 -8.80 -15.16
N VAL A 338 20.10 -8.69 -14.42
CA VAL A 338 19.62 -9.72 -13.46
C VAL A 338 18.25 -10.23 -13.85
N SER A 339 17.21 -9.38 -13.82
CA SER A 339 15.84 -9.76 -14.20
C SER A 339 15.49 -9.37 -15.63
N CYS A 340 16.22 -8.43 -16.20
CA CYS A 340 16.09 -7.93 -17.58
C CYS A 340 17.40 -7.34 -18.06
N VAL A 341 17.50 -7.01 -19.36
CA VAL A 341 18.70 -6.35 -19.91
C VAL A 341 18.78 -4.90 -19.47
N ASP A 342 17.69 -4.15 -19.68
CA ASP A 342 17.51 -2.77 -19.23
C ASP A 342 16.31 -2.72 -18.27
N GLY A 343 16.41 -2.00 -17.17
CA GLY A 343 15.35 -1.93 -16.16
C GLY A 343 15.37 -0.68 -15.30
N GLU A 344 14.69 -0.76 -14.16
CA GLU A 344 14.47 0.36 -13.23
C GLU A 344 15.73 0.79 -12.48
N VAL A 345 16.71 -0.13 -12.30
CA VAL A 345 17.86 0.08 -11.42
C VAL A 345 19.06 -0.76 -11.81
N GLU A 346 20.27 -0.21 -11.65
CA GLU A 346 21.51 -0.96 -11.76
C GLU A 346 21.65 -2.02 -10.65
N ALA A 347 22.19 -3.19 -10.99
CA ALA A 347 22.38 -4.30 -10.06
C ALA A 347 23.18 -3.92 -8.81
N SER A 348 24.23 -3.12 -8.96
CA SER A 348 25.07 -2.67 -7.83
C SER A 348 24.33 -1.79 -6.85
N VAL A 349 23.44 -0.90 -7.33
CA VAL A 349 22.58 -0.08 -6.49
C VAL A 349 21.59 -0.98 -5.77
N PHE A 350 20.89 -1.87 -6.49
CA PHE A 350 19.92 -2.78 -5.88
C PHE A 350 20.56 -3.65 -4.80
N ASP A 351 21.71 -4.25 -5.07
CA ASP A 351 22.41 -5.13 -4.12
C ASP A 351 22.81 -4.40 -2.82
N ARG A 352 23.21 -3.14 -2.91
CA ARG A 352 23.53 -2.30 -1.75
C ARG A 352 22.33 -2.07 -0.83
N TYR A 353 21.12 -1.95 -1.41
CA TYR A 353 19.88 -1.67 -0.67
C TYR A 353 18.98 -2.89 -0.49
N ARG A 354 19.39 -4.07 -0.95
CA ARG A 354 18.59 -5.31 -0.90
C ARG A 354 18.05 -5.61 0.51
N ASP A 355 18.91 -5.58 1.51
CA ASP A 355 18.52 -5.92 2.88
C ASP A 355 17.60 -4.86 3.51
N PRO A 356 17.85 -3.54 3.39
CA PRO A 356 16.88 -2.49 3.73
C PRO A 356 15.52 -2.66 3.03
N LEU A 357 15.48 -3.02 1.73
CA LEU A 357 14.26 -3.26 0.99
C LEU A 357 13.48 -4.48 1.51
N TYR A 358 14.17 -5.55 1.89
CA TYR A 358 13.51 -6.70 2.48
C TYR A 358 12.96 -6.38 3.86
N LYS A 359 13.65 -5.49 4.62
CA LYS A 359 13.13 -4.95 5.87
C LYS A 359 11.87 -4.11 5.66
N GLU A 360 11.86 -3.20 4.68
CA GLU A 360 10.67 -2.45 4.25
C GLU A 360 9.49 -3.37 3.96
N ALA A 361 9.70 -4.39 3.12
CA ALA A 361 8.67 -5.35 2.78
C ALA A 361 8.10 -6.11 3.98
N SER A 362 8.88 -6.26 5.06
CA SER A 362 8.48 -6.97 6.28
C SER A 362 7.48 -6.22 7.15
N PHE A 363 7.27 -4.91 6.93
CA PHE A 363 6.29 -4.11 7.67
C PHE A 363 4.85 -4.33 7.19
N LYS A 364 4.66 -4.73 5.92
CA LYS A 364 3.31 -4.84 5.32
C LYS A 364 2.34 -5.72 6.11
N PRO A 365 2.69 -6.91 6.61
CA PRO A 365 1.77 -7.71 7.45
C PRO A 365 1.30 -6.98 8.70
N TYR A 366 2.19 -6.19 9.34
CA TYR A 366 1.86 -5.44 10.55
C TYR A 366 0.98 -4.23 10.26
N ILE A 367 1.20 -3.55 9.13
CA ILE A 367 0.32 -2.47 8.65
C ILE A 367 -1.09 -3.00 8.41
N ILE A 368 -1.24 -4.12 7.71
CA ILE A 368 -2.56 -4.74 7.48
C ILE A 368 -3.19 -5.18 8.81
N ALA A 369 -2.42 -5.81 9.71
CA ALA A 369 -2.91 -6.20 11.02
C ALA A 369 -3.35 -4.99 11.85
N ALA A 370 -2.63 -3.86 11.78
CA ALA A 370 -3.00 -2.63 12.46
C ALA A 370 -4.30 -2.01 11.94
N MET A 371 -4.51 -2.00 10.61
CA MET A 371 -5.76 -1.55 10.01
C MET A 371 -6.94 -2.40 10.50
N ILE A 372 -6.79 -3.73 10.53
CA ILE A 372 -7.81 -4.65 11.04
C ILE A 372 -8.03 -4.43 12.54
N PHE A 373 -6.95 -4.33 13.31
CA PHE A 373 -7.00 -4.13 14.76
C PHE A 373 -7.78 -2.88 15.13
N LEU A 374 -7.47 -1.74 14.53
CA LEU A 374 -8.15 -0.47 14.76
C LEU A 374 -9.62 -0.48 14.33
N ALA A 375 -9.97 -1.22 13.30
CA ALA A 375 -11.35 -1.36 12.85
C ALA A 375 -12.20 -2.29 13.75
N LYS A 376 -11.57 -3.26 14.42
CA LYS A 376 -12.28 -4.28 15.22
C LYS A 376 -12.20 -4.05 16.72
N VAL A 377 -11.27 -3.23 17.20
CA VAL A 377 -11.03 -3.00 18.62
C VAL A 377 -11.49 -1.60 19.03
N LYS A 378 -12.49 -1.52 19.89
CA LYS A 378 -13.06 -0.24 20.35
C LYS A 378 -12.10 0.54 21.26
N ASP A 379 -11.31 -0.16 22.08
CA ASP A 379 -10.32 0.42 22.98
C ASP A 379 -8.97 -0.25 22.75
N PRO A 380 -8.19 0.22 21.75
CA PRO A 380 -6.89 -0.32 21.43
C PRO A 380 -5.89 -0.32 22.59
N GLN A 381 -5.88 0.74 23.41
CA GLN A 381 -4.95 0.88 24.51
C GLN A 381 -5.21 -0.16 25.61
N ALA A 382 -6.47 -0.30 26.03
CA ALA A 382 -6.86 -1.31 27.01
C ALA A 382 -6.63 -2.73 26.48
N THR A 383 -6.88 -2.96 25.18
CA THR A 383 -6.68 -4.27 24.55
C THR A 383 -5.21 -4.65 24.48
N LEU A 384 -4.32 -3.75 24.08
CA LEU A 384 -2.87 -4.01 24.09
C LEU A 384 -2.37 -4.39 25.48
N LYS A 385 -2.80 -3.66 26.50
CA LYS A 385 -2.47 -3.96 27.89
C LYS A 385 -3.00 -5.32 28.33
N ALA A 386 -4.24 -5.64 28.01
CA ALA A 386 -4.85 -6.93 28.36
C ALA A 386 -4.15 -8.11 27.65
N LEU A 387 -3.67 -7.93 26.40
CA LEU A 387 -2.91 -8.94 25.69
C LEU A 387 -1.54 -9.20 26.35
N GLU A 388 -0.85 -8.17 26.83
CA GLU A 388 0.39 -8.29 27.58
C GLU A 388 0.13 -8.97 28.94
N GLU A 389 -0.84 -8.51 29.72
CA GLU A 389 -1.21 -9.06 31.03
C GLU A 389 -1.68 -10.51 30.94
N ARG A 390 -2.36 -10.90 29.87
CA ARG A 390 -2.77 -12.28 29.59
C ARG A 390 -1.57 -13.25 29.58
N GLY A 391 -0.39 -12.76 29.17
CA GLY A 391 0.87 -13.49 29.22
C GLY A 391 0.93 -14.74 28.33
N LEU A 392 0.04 -14.87 27.33
CA LEU A 392 0.06 -16.01 26.42
C LEU A 392 1.25 -15.90 25.47
N ALA A 393 2.11 -16.92 25.49
CA ALA A 393 3.18 -17.06 24.53
C ALA A 393 2.63 -17.36 23.13
N ARG A 394 3.20 -16.75 22.09
CA ARG A 394 2.87 -17.07 20.71
C ARG A 394 3.28 -18.50 20.31
N TRP A 395 4.37 -18.97 20.87
CA TRP A 395 4.89 -20.33 20.67
C TRP A 395 5.74 -20.77 21.87
N PHE A 396 5.83 -22.09 22.09
CA PHE A 396 6.64 -22.63 23.18
C PHE A 396 8.12 -22.52 22.86
N GLN A 397 8.85 -21.84 23.74
CA GLN A 397 10.32 -21.93 23.76
C GLN A 397 10.69 -23.09 24.70
N LYS A 398 11.47 -24.03 24.18
CA LYS A 398 12.09 -25.06 25.00
C LYS A 398 13.33 -24.53 25.72
#